data_bdf8da94d1eb05a4c4ac819120ae7c0a
#
_entry.id   bdf8da94d1eb05a4c4ac819120ae7c0a
#
_cell.length_a   1.000
_cell.length_b   1.000
_cell.length_c   1.000
_cell.angle_alpha   90.00
_cell.angle_beta   90.00
_cell.angle_gamma   90.00
#
_symmetry.space_group_name_H-M   'P 1'
#
loop_
_entity.id
_entity.type
_entity.pdbx_description
1 polymer ?
#
loop_
_entity_poly.entity_id
_entity_poly.type
_entity_poly.pdbx_seq_one_letter_code
_entity_poly.pdbx_strand_id
1 'polypeptide(L)'
;MAMKRTSMREQLVGYLFGALDDAESMQVEMALADPQIGPALRQDLDALRIAVRPLDRDRDPCPPPPGLAGRTMRFIAAQSAPRREAPVRPAPRPVMPAELERSGAGPRAWLDRTIMAATALAACVLVAPLLLDSITEARARRAERNLQRLSTGLQGFAESHRMYPTPPSTGPLSRAGLYAPTLVSEHRLVADDGTVLVPDTELARRGGFRVPSLEELKAAVGTPRFEEMVRTMGGDYGYTLGHRDPMGVLQPNRNQRRAHHPIMADAPDHTDERSDNHPEGIHHVLYEDGRVQRILPDGLHHGDDHMYRNHEGKVAAGKDSEDAVIGDSHDQP
;
A
#
# COMPACT_ATOMS: atom_id res chain seq x y z
N MET A 1 -9.28 -4.33 35.55
CA MET A 1 -8.62 -3.04 35.81
C MET A 1 -7.26 -2.88 35.10
N ALA A 2 -6.42 -3.92 34.97
CA ALA A 2 -5.11 -3.82 34.32
C ALA A 2 -5.18 -3.47 32.80
N MET A 3 -6.13 -4.04 32.08
CA MET A 3 -6.30 -3.84 30.63
C MET A 3 -6.66 -2.37 30.25
N LYS A 4 -7.44 -1.65 31.07
CA LYS A 4 -7.71 -0.21 30.88
C LYS A 4 -6.48 0.68 31.13
N ARG A 5 -5.52 0.27 31.97
CA ARG A 5 -4.29 1.03 32.25
C ARG A 5 -3.31 0.99 31.08
N THR A 6 -3.18 -0.14 30.37
CA THR A 6 -2.26 -0.25 29.24
C THR A 6 -2.71 0.61 28.06
N SER A 7 -3.98 0.58 27.71
CA SER A 7 -4.58 1.45 26.67
C SER A 7 -4.42 2.95 26.98
N MET A 8 -4.58 3.35 28.25
CA MET A 8 -4.45 4.77 28.64
C MET A 8 -3.00 5.26 28.60
N ARG A 9 -2.01 4.38 28.86
CA ARG A 9 -0.58 4.73 28.70
C ARG A 9 -0.18 4.97 27.25
N GLU A 10 -0.73 4.22 26.32
CA GLU A 10 -0.53 4.42 24.89
C GLU A 10 -1.08 5.78 24.43
N GLN A 11 -2.23 6.19 24.94
CA GLN A 11 -2.83 7.48 24.68
C GLN A 11 -2.02 8.67 25.25
N LEU A 12 -1.28 8.48 26.37
CA LEU A 12 -0.42 9.53 26.92
C LEU A 12 0.67 9.98 25.94
N VAL A 13 1.17 9.10 25.09
CA VAL A 13 2.15 9.46 24.05
C VAL A 13 1.49 10.34 22.98
N GLY A 14 0.31 9.94 22.48
CA GLY A 14 -0.47 10.75 21.54
C GLY A 14 -0.83 12.12 22.10
N TYR A 15 -1.23 12.16 23.39
CA TYR A 15 -1.54 13.40 24.11
C TYR A 15 -0.33 14.34 24.20
N LEU A 16 0.85 13.79 24.52
CA LEU A 16 2.11 14.56 24.62
C LEU A 16 2.49 15.23 23.30
N PHE A 17 2.23 14.57 22.17
CA PHE A 17 2.55 15.08 20.84
C PHE A 17 1.41 15.81 20.14
N GLY A 18 0.25 15.97 20.79
CA GLY A 18 -0.93 16.61 20.20
C GLY A 18 -1.50 15.85 19.00
N ALA A 19 -1.34 14.50 19.01
CA ALA A 19 -1.76 13.62 17.93
C ALA A 19 -3.13 12.96 18.16
N LEU A 20 -3.80 13.25 19.29
CA LEU A 20 -5.14 12.78 19.63
C LEU A 20 -6.21 13.70 19.06
N ASP A 21 -7.38 13.15 18.78
CA ASP A 21 -8.57 13.97 18.51
C ASP A 21 -9.12 14.63 19.79
N ASP A 22 -10.09 15.53 19.63
CA ASP A 22 -10.67 16.30 20.76
C ASP A 22 -11.35 15.38 21.79
N ALA A 23 -11.98 14.29 21.34
CA ALA A 23 -12.69 13.35 22.23
C ALA A 23 -11.69 12.50 23.03
N GLU A 24 -10.63 12.02 22.40
CA GLU A 24 -9.55 11.25 23.04
C GLU A 24 -8.76 12.15 24.01
N SER A 25 -8.44 13.38 23.64
CA SER A 25 -7.78 14.37 24.49
C SER A 25 -8.59 14.63 25.75
N MET A 26 -9.90 14.80 25.63
CA MET A 26 -10.81 15.00 26.77
C MET A 26 -10.84 13.75 27.68
N GLN A 27 -10.78 12.54 27.13
CA GLN A 27 -10.72 11.31 27.91
C GLN A 27 -9.43 11.22 28.74
N VAL A 28 -8.29 11.60 28.15
CA VAL A 28 -7.00 11.65 28.86
C VAL A 28 -7.03 12.69 29.95
N GLU A 29 -7.59 13.89 29.70
CA GLU A 29 -7.71 14.94 30.71
C GLU A 29 -8.62 14.53 31.88
N MET A 30 -9.74 13.88 31.61
CA MET A 30 -10.60 13.33 32.65
C MET A 30 -9.89 12.27 33.47
N ALA A 31 -9.10 11.40 32.83
CA ALA A 31 -8.32 10.38 33.54
C ALA A 31 -7.17 10.98 34.39
N LEU A 32 -6.54 12.05 33.90
CA LEU A 32 -5.54 12.82 34.68
C LEU A 32 -6.16 13.57 35.86
N ALA A 33 -7.43 13.96 35.79
CA ALA A 33 -8.16 14.59 36.89
C ALA A 33 -8.70 13.60 37.93
N ASP A 34 -8.75 12.30 37.61
CA ASP A 34 -9.27 11.26 38.50
C ASP A 34 -8.38 11.11 39.76
N PRO A 35 -8.97 11.19 40.96
CA PRO A 35 -8.19 11.08 42.22
C PRO A 35 -7.52 9.72 42.45
N GLN A 36 -8.02 8.63 41.86
CA GLN A 36 -7.49 7.30 42.02
C GLN A 36 -6.37 6.91 41.07
N ILE A 37 -6.49 7.29 39.78
CA ILE A 37 -5.56 6.91 38.74
C ILE A 37 -4.70 8.08 38.26
N GLY A 38 -5.17 9.32 38.41
CA GLY A 38 -4.53 10.53 37.91
C GLY A 38 -3.09 10.75 38.44
N PRO A 39 -2.80 10.52 39.72
CA PRO A 39 -1.43 10.67 40.23
C PRO A 39 -0.43 9.77 39.52
N ALA A 40 -0.78 8.50 39.26
CA ALA A 40 0.09 7.56 38.56
C ALA A 40 0.25 7.94 37.07
N LEU A 41 -0.84 8.38 36.40
CA LEU A 41 -0.77 8.82 35.01
C LEU A 41 0.03 10.10 34.85
N ARG A 42 -0.03 11.04 35.78
CA ARG A 42 0.83 12.26 35.80
C ARG A 42 2.30 11.89 35.94
N GLN A 43 2.63 10.94 36.80
CA GLN A 43 4.01 10.46 36.94
C GLN A 43 4.52 9.82 35.64
N ASP A 44 3.69 9.01 34.98
CA ASP A 44 4.02 8.40 33.68
C ASP A 44 4.18 9.50 32.59
N LEU A 45 3.32 10.51 32.57
CA LEU A 45 3.42 11.65 31.64
C LEU A 45 4.68 12.49 31.85
N ASP A 46 5.07 12.73 33.10
CA ASP A 46 6.30 13.45 33.42
C ASP A 46 7.54 12.65 33.07
N ALA A 47 7.52 11.33 33.25
CA ALA A 47 8.60 10.44 32.79
C ALA A 47 8.73 10.48 31.25
N LEU A 48 7.62 10.48 30.52
CA LEU A 48 7.62 10.65 29.05
C LEU A 48 8.14 12.01 28.62
N ARG A 49 7.75 13.09 29.28
CA ARG A 49 8.28 14.45 29.01
C ARG A 49 9.79 14.52 29.19
N ILE A 50 10.31 13.88 30.25
CA ILE A 50 11.78 13.84 30.48
C ILE A 50 12.48 13.03 29.38
N ALA A 51 11.89 11.89 28.96
CA ALA A 51 12.46 11.05 27.91
C ALA A 51 12.48 11.74 26.53
N VAL A 52 11.48 12.60 26.24
CA VAL A 52 11.36 13.32 24.97
C VAL A 52 12.14 14.65 24.95
N ARG A 53 12.51 15.18 26.12
CA ARG A 53 13.24 16.45 26.25
C ARG A 53 14.49 16.59 25.34
N PRO A 54 15.29 15.54 25.06
CA PRO A 54 16.39 15.65 24.08
C PRO A 54 15.92 16.04 22.67
N LEU A 55 14.70 15.65 22.25
CA LEU A 55 14.14 15.99 20.94
C LEU A 55 13.75 17.46 20.83
N ASP A 56 13.49 18.16 21.96
CA ASP A 56 13.20 19.58 21.95
C ASP A 56 14.42 20.42 21.55
N ARG A 57 15.62 19.88 21.75
CA ARG A 57 16.87 20.53 21.31
C ARG A 57 17.08 20.45 19.80
N ASP A 58 16.50 19.45 19.14
CA ASP A 58 16.55 19.30 17.67
C ASP A 58 15.48 20.16 16.97
N ARG A 59 14.58 20.78 17.74
CA ARG A 59 13.58 21.72 17.21
C ARG A 59 14.09 23.14 17.02
N ASP A 60 15.30 23.46 17.45
CA ASP A 60 15.88 24.74 17.12
C ASP A 60 15.93 24.88 15.58
N PRO A 61 15.20 25.85 15.00
CA PRO A 61 15.16 26.03 13.57
C PRO A 61 16.57 26.38 13.13
N CYS A 62 17.30 25.38 12.61
CA CYS A 62 18.55 25.62 11.93
C CYS A 62 18.20 26.44 10.67
N PRO A 63 18.51 27.78 10.67
CA PRO A 63 18.13 28.57 9.51
C PRO A 63 18.84 28.02 8.29
N PRO A 64 18.12 27.84 7.17
CA PRO A 64 18.71 27.31 5.96
C PRO A 64 19.91 28.17 5.55
N PRO A 65 20.98 27.58 5.00
CA PRO A 65 22.17 28.35 4.58
C PRO A 65 21.76 29.53 3.70
N PRO A 66 22.34 30.72 3.89
CA PRO A 66 21.97 31.92 3.15
C PRO A 66 22.08 31.64 1.63
N GLY A 67 21.03 31.96 0.89
CA GLY A 67 20.96 31.78 -0.56
C GLY A 67 20.55 30.39 -1.02
N LEU A 68 20.19 29.43 -0.14
CA LEU A 68 19.74 28.10 -0.51
C LEU A 68 18.49 28.18 -1.41
N ALA A 69 17.48 28.96 -1.02
CA ALA A 69 16.26 29.13 -1.83
C ALA A 69 16.57 29.65 -3.23
N GLY A 70 17.44 30.66 -3.35
CA GLY A 70 17.86 31.21 -4.65
C GLY A 70 18.67 30.22 -5.51
N ARG A 71 19.45 29.33 -4.89
CA ARG A 71 20.16 28.26 -5.61
C ARG A 71 19.20 27.19 -6.10
N THR A 72 18.25 26.77 -5.27
CA THR A 72 17.24 25.77 -5.61
C THR A 72 16.33 26.28 -6.73
N MET A 73 15.86 27.52 -6.65
CA MET A 73 15.02 28.12 -7.70
C MET A 73 15.76 28.25 -9.02
N ARG A 74 17.06 28.64 -9.01
CA ARG A 74 17.88 28.68 -10.23
C ARG A 74 18.13 27.29 -10.82
N PHE A 75 18.32 26.28 -9.99
CA PHE A 75 18.47 24.89 -10.43
C PHE A 75 17.19 24.37 -11.10
N ILE A 76 16.02 24.61 -10.49
CA ILE A 76 14.72 24.25 -11.07
C ILE A 76 14.47 24.99 -12.38
N ALA A 77 14.74 26.31 -12.41
CA ALA A 77 14.57 27.12 -13.64
C ALA A 77 15.50 26.66 -14.77
N ALA A 78 16.72 26.24 -14.46
CA ALA A 78 17.67 25.69 -15.43
C ALA A 78 17.21 24.34 -16.02
N GLN A 79 16.55 23.50 -15.20
CA GLN A 79 15.99 22.23 -15.67
C GLN A 79 14.64 22.39 -16.39
N SER A 80 13.86 23.43 -16.07
CA SER A 80 12.54 23.68 -16.66
C SER A 80 12.61 24.50 -17.95
N ALA A 81 13.77 25.06 -18.29
CA ALA A 81 13.94 25.80 -19.54
C ALA A 81 13.88 24.85 -20.73
N PRO A 82 12.95 25.05 -21.70
CA PRO A 82 12.93 24.24 -22.91
C PRO A 82 14.27 24.41 -23.61
N ARG A 83 14.91 23.28 -23.89
CA ARG A 83 16.21 23.22 -24.60
C ARG A 83 16.02 23.78 -26.01
N ARG A 84 16.16 25.10 -26.13
CA ARG A 84 16.24 25.74 -27.46
C ARG A 84 17.56 25.31 -28.09
N GLU A 85 17.50 24.54 -29.13
CA GLU A 85 18.64 24.34 -30.04
C GLU A 85 18.99 25.72 -30.65
N ALA A 86 20.06 26.32 -30.12
CA ALA A 86 20.62 27.52 -30.70
C ALA A 86 21.47 27.14 -31.89
N PRO A 87 21.38 27.89 -33.04
CA PRO A 87 22.25 27.64 -34.16
C PRO A 87 23.71 27.82 -33.76
N VAL A 88 24.50 26.84 -34.12
CA VAL A 88 25.94 26.77 -33.86
C VAL A 88 26.63 27.92 -34.59
N ARG A 89 26.93 29.01 -33.88
CA ARG A 89 27.92 30.00 -34.34
C ARG A 89 29.29 29.47 -33.92
N PRO A 90 30.29 29.45 -34.86
CA PRO A 90 31.64 29.08 -34.46
C PRO A 90 32.17 30.08 -33.45
N ALA A 91 32.44 29.62 -32.26
CA ALA A 91 33.01 30.45 -31.20
C ALA A 91 34.45 30.85 -31.57
N PRO A 92 34.86 32.13 -31.32
CA PRO A 92 36.29 32.51 -31.43
C PRO A 92 37.08 31.65 -30.44
N ARG A 93 38.16 31.06 -30.93
CA ARG A 93 39.10 30.29 -30.09
C ARG A 93 39.55 31.18 -28.94
N PRO A 94 39.33 30.76 -27.68
CA PRO A 94 39.96 31.45 -26.54
C PRO A 94 41.45 31.23 -26.62
N VAL A 95 42.17 32.36 -26.67
CA VAL A 95 43.64 32.39 -26.47
C VAL A 95 43.80 31.98 -25.00
N MET A 96 44.21 30.75 -24.76
CA MET A 96 44.57 30.31 -23.41
C MET A 96 45.87 31.00 -23.01
N PRO A 97 45.94 31.65 -21.83
CA PRO A 97 47.21 32.02 -21.23
C PRO A 97 47.99 30.71 -20.98
N ALA A 98 49.22 30.67 -21.50
CA ALA A 98 50.10 29.51 -21.45
C ALA A 98 50.74 29.25 -20.09
N GLU A 99 50.08 29.59 -19.00
CA GLU A 99 50.57 29.38 -17.64
C GLU A 99 49.47 28.92 -16.66
N LEU A 100 48.82 27.83 -16.99
CA LEU A 100 48.32 26.96 -15.94
C LEU A 100 49.30 25.79 -15.87
N GLU A 101 50.28 25.97 -15.00
CA GLU A 101 51.21 24.94 -14.58
C GLU A 101 50.43 23.63 -14.40
N ARG A 102 50.87 22.60 -15.12
CA ARG A 102 50.53 21.23 -14.84
C ARG A 102 50.91 20.95 -13.39
N SER A 103 49.97 21.24 -12.50
CA SER A 103 50.06 20.73 -11.15
C SER A 103 50.07 19.22 -11.28
N GLY A 104 51.26 18.68 -11.25
CA GLY A 104 51.50 17.25 -11.39
C GLY A 104 50.58 16.53 -10.42
N ALA A 105 49.88 15.53 -10.95
CA ALA A 105 49.10 14.60 -10.14
C ALA A 105 50.07 13.88 -9.20
N GLY A 106 50.48 14.54 -8.12
CA GLY A 106 51.30 13.94 -7.08
C GLY A 106 50.51 12.82 -6.38
N PRO A 107 51.22 11.93 -5.69
CA PRO A 107 50.59 10.79 -4.98
C PRO A 107 49.46 11.20 -4.02
N ARG A 108 49.40 12.46 -3.61
CA ARG A 108 48.28 13.02 -2.80
C ARG A 108 46.97 13.12 -3.56
N ALA A 109 46.99 13.53 -4.83
CA ALA A 109 45.75 13.63 -5.63
C ALA A 109 45.12 12.27 -5.90
N TRP A 110 45.90 11.20 -5.97
CA TRP A 110 45.38 9.84 -6.06
C TRP A 110 44.78 9.39 -4.72
N LEU A 111 45.41 9.66 -3.61
CA LEU A 111 44.89 9.39 -2.25
C LEU A 111 43.59 10.11 -1.99
N ASP A 112 43.47 11.38 -2.36
CA ASP A 112 42.23 12.15 -2.20
C ASP A 112 41.06 11.55 -3.03
N ARG A 113 41.37 11.10 -4.25
CA ARG A 113 40.34 10.41 -5.09
C ARG A 113 39.93 9.05 -4.52
N THR A 114 40.85 8.28 -3.98
CA THR A 114 40.53 6.97 -3.35
C THR A 114 39.77 7.16 -2.05
N ILE A 115 40.09 8.17 -1.24
CA ILE A 115 39.32 8.49 -0.03
C ILE A 115 37.91 8.95 -0.40
N MET A 116 37.77 9.86 -1.38
CA MET A 116 36.44 10.28 -1.85
C MET A 116 35.63 9.12 -2.41
N ALA A 117 36.24 8.24 -3.22
CA ALA A 117 35.55 7.07 -3.75
C ALA A 117 35.14 6.07 -2.66
N ALA A 118 36.03 5.83 -1.68
CA ALA A 118 35.74 4.96 -0.54
C ALA A 118 34.62 5.55 0.35
N THR A 119 34.65 6.85 0.59
CA THR A 119 33.58 7.54 1.36
C THR A 119 32.25 7.51 0.63
N ALA A 120 32.24 7.75 -0.68
CA ALA A 120 31.02 7.66 -1.50
C ALA A 120 30.46 6.24 -1.51
N LEU A 121 31.33 5.22 -1.65
CA LEU A 121 30.94 3.82 -1.61
C LEU A 121 30.34 3.45 -0.23
N ALA A 122 31.01 3.85 0.84
CA ALA A 122 30.50 3.62 2.20
C ALA A 122 29.15 4.30 2.44
N ALA A 123 28.97 5.54 1.97
CA ALA A 123 27.69 6.23 2.04
C ALA A 123 26.61 5.50 1.24
N CYS A 124 26.91 5.02 0.04
CA CYS A 124 25.96 4.22 -0.76
C CYS A 124 25.57 2.92 -0.04
N VAL A 125 26.52 2.20 0.54
CA VAL A 125 26.26 0.95 1.28
C VAL A 125 25.39 1.17 2.51
N LEU A 126 25.54 2.30 3.19
CA LEU A 126 24.75 2.65 4.39
C LEU A 126 23.36 3.20 4.04
N VAL A 127 23.26 4.00 2.99
CA VAL A 127 22.00 4.71 2.64
C VAL A 127 21.09 3.86 1.75
N ALA A 128 21.65 3.04 0.86
CA ALA A 128 20.83 2.25 -0.07
C ALA A 128 19.84 1.31 0.63
N PRO A 129 20.17 0.55 1.68
CA PRO A 129 19.20 -0.29 2.40
C PRO A 129 18.05 0.53 2.97
N LEU A 130 18.34 1.67 3.62
CA LEU A 130 17.32 2.54 4.22
C LEU A 130 16.35 3.11 3.17
N LEU A 131 16.85 3.43 1.98
CA LEU A 131 16.01 3.89 0.87
C LEU A 131 15.14 2.76 0.33
N LEU A 132 15.70 1.56 0.17
CA LEU A 132 14.95 0.39 -0.28
C LEU A 132 13.84 0.04 0.71
N ASP A 133 14.11 0.01 2.01
CA ASP A 133 13.12 -0.25 3.05
C ASP A 133 12.01 0.81 3.03
N SER A 134 12.36 2.08 2.84
CA SER A 134 11.37 3.15 2.76
C SER A 134 10.47 3.04 1.53
N ILE A 135 10.99 2.58 0.40
CA ILE A 135 10.24 2.37 -0.83
C ILE A 135 9.29 1.17 -0.68
N THR A 136 9.75 0.06 -0.12
CA THR A 136 8.91 -1.13 0.11
C THR A 136 7.78 -0.82 1.07
N GLU A 137 8.06 -0.11 2.16
CA GLU A 137 7.03 0.32 3.11
C GLU A 137 6.03 1.30 2.47
N ALA A 138 6.48 2.23 1.64
CA ALA A 138 5.59 3.15 0.93
C ALA A 138 4.66 2.42 -0.05
N ARG A 139 5.15 1.36 -0.71
CA ARG A 139 4.36 0.48 -1.58
C ARG A 139 3.31 -0.29 -0.79
N ALA A 140 3.70 -0.90 0.32
CA ALA A 140 2.80 -1.63 1.21
C ALA A 140 1.67 -0.73 1.73
N ARG A 141 1.99 0.47 2.21
CA ARG A 141 1.00 1.46 2.63
C ARG A 141 0.08 1.92 1.50
N ARG A 142 0.55 1.92 0.25
CA ARG A 142 -0.31 2.24 -0.89
C ARG A 142 -1.27 1.08 -1.19
N ALA A 143 -0.81 -0.17 -1.16
CA ALA A 143 -1.66 -1.35 -1.31
C ALA A 143 -2.75 -1.38 -0.24
N GLU A 144 -2.40 -1.13 1.03
CA GLU A 144 -3.34 -1.04 2.14
C GLU A 144 -4.40 0.05 1.90
N ARG A 145 -3.99 1.27 1.50
CA ARG A 145 -4.93 2.35 1.15
C ARG A 145 -5.85 1.99 -0.01
N ASN A 146 -5.35 1.27 -1.01
CA ASN A 146 -6.15 0.80 -2.13
C ASN A 146 -7.22 -0.20 -1.65
N LEU A 147 -6.86 -1.16 -0.82
CA LEU A 147 -7.82 -2.09 -0.20
C LEU A 147 -8.83 -1.37 0.69
N GLN A 148 -8.45 -0.33 1.43
CA GLN A 148 -9.38 0.49 2.21
C GLN A 148 -10.40 1.22 1.31
N ARG A 149 -9.98 1.73 0.14
CA ARG A 149 -10.89 2.32 -0.85
C ARG A 149 -11.84 1.27 -1.44
N LEU A 150 -11.31 0.09 -1.79
CA LEU A 150 -12.11 -1.04 -2.25
C LEU A 150 -13.10 -1.49 -1.18
N SER A 151 -12.67 -1.55 0.09
CA SER A 151 -13.54 -1.81 1.25
C SER A 151 -14.72 -0.84 1.28
N THR A 152 -14.46 0.46 1.12
CA THR A 152 -15.54 1.48 1.11
C THR A 152 -16.53 1.22 -0.03
N GLY A 153 -16.05 0.90 -1.23
CA GLY A 153 -16.90 0.56 -2.38
C GLY A 153 -17.73 -0.70 -2.15
N LEU A 154 -17.09 -1.76 -1.62
CA LEU A 154 -17.73 -3.05 -1.31
C LEU A 154 -18.77 -2.92 -0.20
N GLN A 155 -18.45 -2.22 0.89
CA GLN A 155 -19.38 -1.97 2.00
C GLN A 155 -20.60 -1.18 1.51
N GLY A 156 -20.39 -0.10 0.77
CA GLY A 156 -21.48 0.67 0.20
C GLY A 156 -22.34 -0.14 -0.79
N PHE A 157 -21.76 -1.05 -1.57
CA PHE A 157 -22.53 -1.99 -2.40
C PHE A 157 -23.36 -2.93 -1.52
N ALA A 158 -22.73 -3.53 -0.49
CA ALA A 158 -23.41 -4.45 0.42
C ALA A 158 -24.55 -3.77 1.20
N GLU A 159 -24.43 -2.51 1.57
CA GLU A 159 -25.51 -1.74 2.20
C GLU A 159 -26.73 -1.58 1.27
N SER A 160 -26.50 -1.37 -0.03
CA SER A 160 -27.57 -1.21 -1.02
C SER A 160 -28.22 -2.54 -1.43
N HIS A 161 -27.42 -3.61 -1.55
CA HIS A 161 -27.85 -4.88 -2.11
C HIS A 161 -28.00 -6.00 -1.07
N ARG A 162 -27.62 -5.75 0.19
CA ARG A 162 -27.58 -6.71 1.32
C ARG A 162 -26.62 -7.88 1.12
N MET A 163 -25.75 -7.80 0.11
CA MET A 163 -24.72 -8.78 -0.22
C MET A 163 -23.56 -8.11 -0.92
N TYR A 164 -22.40 -8.72 -0.90
CA TYR A 164 -21.26 -8.30 -1.70
C TYR A 164 -21.47 -8.63 -3.19
N PRO A 165 -20.75 -7.95 -4.12
CA PRO A 165 -20.77 -8.30 -5.53
C PRO A 165 -20.51 -9.81 -5.71
N THR A 166 -21.37 -10.50 -6.40
CA THR A 166 -21.25 -11.95 -6.59
C THR A 166 -21.39 -12.25 -8.07
N PRO A 167 -20.44 -13.02 -8.65
CA PRO A 167 -20.57 -13.41 -10.04
C PRO A 167 -21.77 -14.35 -10.24
N PRO A 168 -22.29 -14.47 -11.47
CA PRO A 168 -23.29 -15.49 -11.79
C PRO A 168 -22.77 -16.89 -11.44
N SER A 169 -23.66 -17.79 -11.04
CA SER A 169 -23.29 -19.17 -10.68
C SER A 169 -22.73 -19.99 -11.84
N THR A 170 -23.00 -19.57 -13.09
CA THR A 170 -22.57 -20.24 -14.32
C THR A 170 -22.37 -19.23 -15.45
N GLY A 171 -21.67 -19.66 -16.49
CA GLY A 171 -21.47 -18.88 -17.72
C GLY A 171 -20.12 -18.17 -17.77
N PRO A 172 -19.84 -17.49 -18.88
CA PRO A 172 -18.52 -16.89 -19.11
C PRO A 172 -18.17 -15.78 -18.11
N LEU A 173 -19.17 -15.09 -17.57
CA LEU A 173 -19.03 -14.05 -16.56
C LEU A 173 -18.99 -14.58 -15.12
N SER A 174 -19.02 -15.91 -14.91
CA SER A 174 -18.84 -16.54 -13.60
C SER A 174 -17.37 -16.50 -13.20
N ARG A 175 -16.88 -15.33 -12.75
CA ARG A 175 -15.48 -15.04 -12.48
C ARG A 175 -15.35 -14.14 -11.27
N ALA A 176 -14.36 -14.41 -10.40
CA ALA A 176 -14.11 -13.63 -9.20
C ALA A 176 -13.89 -12.13 -9.52
N GLY A 177 -13.07 -11.82 -10.52
CA GLY A 177 -12.75 -10.44 -10.89
C GLY A 177 -13.94 -9.58 -11.36
N LEU A 178 -15.14 -10.18 -11.55
CA LEU A 178 -16.33 -9.42 -11.94
C LEU A 178 -16.77 -8.38 -10.89
N TYR A 179 -16.27 -8.47 -9.66
CA TYR A 179 -16.53 -7.47 -8.63
C TYR A 179 -16.13 -6.05 -9.06
N ALA A 180 -14.98 -5.90 -9.72
CA ALA A 180 -14.46 -4.58 -10.09
C ALA A 180 -15.32 -3.91 -11.18
N PRO A 181 -15.65 -4.54 -12.33
CA PRO A 181 -16.63 -4.03 -13.27
C PRO A 181 -17.99 -3.73 -12.66
N THR A 182 -18.43 -4.53 -11.69
CA THR A 182 -19.69 -4.32 -10.99
C THR A 182 -19.63 -3.03 -10.16
N LEU A 183 -18.57 -2.82 -9.37
CA LEU A 183 -18.38 -1.59 -8.60
C LEU A 183 -18.26 -0.35 -9.49
N VAL A 184 -17.60 -0.48 -10.65
CA VAL A 184 -17.51 0.63 -11.63
C VAL A 184 -18.90 0.97 -12.19
N SER A 185 -19.72 -0.03 -12.53
CA SER A 185 -21.07 0.20 -13.04
C SER A 185 -22.00 0.87 -12.03
N GLU A 186 -21.75 0.64 -10.74
CA GLU A 186 -22.47 1.24 -9.62
C GLU A 186 -21.87 2.58 -9.14
N HIS A 187 -20.87 3.12 -9.87
CA HIS A 187 -20.16 4.35 -9.51
C HIS A 187 -19.49 4.32 -8.12
N ARG A 188 -19.12 3.14 -7.66
CA ARG A 188 -18.43 2.92 -6.36
C ARG A 188 -16.93 2.75 -6.50
N LEU A 189 -16.45 2.60 -7.73
CA LEU A 189 -15.05 2.50 -8.10
C LEU A 189 -14.81 3.32 -9.36
N VAL A 190 -13.69 4.02 -9.42
CA VAL A 190 -13.24 4.70 -10.63
C VAL A 190 -12.42 3.73 -11.46
N ALA A 191 -12.75 3.61 -12.75
CA ALA A 191 -12.20 2.55 -13.61
C ALA A 191 -10.68 2.62 -13.85
N ASP A 192 -10.10 3.81 -13.82
CA ASP A 192 -8.73 4.13 -14.25
C ASP A 192 -7.86 4.83 -13.18
N ASP A 193 -8.29 4.84 -11.91
CA ASP A 193 -7.55 5.50 -10.82
C ASP A 193 -6.44 4.63 -10.21
N GLY A 194 -6.31 3.38 -10.67
CA GLY A 194 -5.32 2.42 -10.19
C GLY A 194 -5.61 1.85 -8.80
N THR A 195 -6.83 2.02 -8.27
CA THR A 195 -7.22 1.48 -6.95
C THR A 195 -7.16 -0.06 -6.91
N VAL A 196 -7.41 -0.74 -8.04
CA VAL A 196 -7.31 -2.20 -8.14
C VAL A 196 -5.89 -2.72 -8.41
N LEU A 197 -4.89 -1.85 -8.43
CA LEU A 197 -3.51 -2.22 -8.72
C LEU A 197 -2.64 -2.18 -7.45
N VAL A 198 -1.77 -3.18 -7.33
CA VAL A 198 -0.67 -3.17 -6.35
C VAL A 198 0.54 -2.47 -6.97
N PRO A 199 1.20 -1.55 -6.25
CA PRO A 199 2.37 -0.86 -6.79
C PRO A 199 3.49 -1.83 -7.19
N ASP A 200 4.08 -1.62 -8.37
CA ASP A 200 5.22 -2.37 -8.89
C ASP A 200 4.92 -3.79 -9.41
N THR A 201 3.66 -4.19 -9.49
CA THR A 201 3.26 -5.39 -10.24
C THR A 201 3.47 -5.20 -11.74
N GLU A 202 3.46 -6.29 -12.48
CA GLU A 202 3.58 -6.23 -13.94
C GLU A 202 2.44 -5.43 -14.57
N LEU A 203 1.22 -5.59 -14.06
CA LEU A 203 0.04 -4.88 -14.52
C LEU A 203 0.15 -3.38 -14.25
N ALA A 204 0.61 -2.98 -13.05
CA ALA A 204 0.82 -1.58 -12.71
C ALA A 204 1.95 -0.94 -13.54
N ARG A 205 3.04 -1.68 -13.83
CA ARG A 205 4.18 -1.19 -14.63
C ARG A 205 3.86 -1.00 -16.10
N ARG A 206 2.96 -1.79 -16.68
CA ARG A 206 2.51 -1.62 -18.06
C ARG A 206 1.84 -0.27 -18.28
N GLY A 207 1.22 0.31 -17.24
CA GLY A 207 0.49 1.57 -17.31
C GLY A 207 -0.79 1.50 -18.14
N GLY A 208 -1.64 2.53 -18.01
CA GLY A 208 -2.87 2.63 -18.81
C GLY A 208 -3.92 1.56 -18.52
N PHE A 209 -3.79 0.82 -17.42
CA PHE A 209 -4.79 -0.15 -17.02
C PHE A 209 -6.12 0.54 -16.66
N ARG A 210 -7.21 -0.04 -17.14
CA ARG A 210 -8.57 0.38 -16.83
C ARG A 210 -9.44 -0.84 -16.59
N VAL A 211 -10.21 -0.82 -15.53
CA VAL A 211 -11.26 -1.82 -15.27
C VAL A 211 -12.27 -1.76 -16.42
N PRO A 212 -12.54 -2.88 -17.13
CA PRO A 212 -13.53 -2.89 -18.21
C PRO A 212 -14.94 -2.69 -17.66
N SER A 213 -15.83 -2.11 -18.46
CA SER A 213 -17.23 -2.05 -18.10
C SER A 213 -17.94 -3.41 -18.29
N LEU A 214 -19.07 -3.62 -17.59
CA LEU A 214 -19.88 -4.82 -17.77
C LEU A 214 -20.39 -4.99 -19.22
N GLU A 215 -20.65 -3.90 -19.91
CA GLU A 215 -21.10 -3.92 -21.32
C GLU A 215 -19.95 -4.34 -22.25
N GLU A 216 -18.74 -3.82 -22.02
CA GLU A 216 -17.55 -4.24 -22.76
C GLU A 216 -17.25 -5.72 -22.59
N LEU A 217 -17.36 -6.23 -21.36
CA LEU A 217 -17.18 -7.65 -21.07
C LEU A 217 -18.23 -8.51 -21.79
N LYS A 218 -19.52 -8.16 -21.71
CA LYS A 218 -20.61 -8.87 -22.39
C LYS A 218 -20.41 -8.89 -23.90
N ALA A 219 -20.01 -7.77 -24.49
CA ALA A 219 -19.75 -7.65 -25.92
C ALA A 219 -18.53 -8.46 -26.39
N ALA A 220 -17.56 -8.69 -25.50
CA ALA A 220 -16.35 -9.44 -25.80
C ALA A 220 -16.52 -10.96 -25.67
N VAL A 221 -17.59 -11.46 -25.02
CA VAL A 221 -17.82 -12.90 -24.81
C VAL A 221 -17.67 -13.69 -26.12
N GLY A 222 -16.91 -14.78 -26.06
CA GLY A 222 -16.61 -15.62 -27.20
C GLY A 222 -15.49 -15.11 -28.12
N THR A 223 -14.82 -14.03 -27.75
CA THR A 223 -13.64 -13.52 -28.46
C THR A 223 -12.35 -13.74 -27.67
N PRO A 224 -11.16 -13.81 -28.32
CA PRO A 224 -9.88 -13.86 -27.60
C PRO A 224 -9.67 -12.68 -26.64
N ARG A 225 -10.21 -11.52 -26.98
CA ARG A 225 -10.15 -10.33 -26.10
C ARG A 225 -10.87 -10.56 -24.77
N PHE A 226 -11.91 -11.36 -24.74
CA PHE A 226 -12.61 -11.68 -23.49
C PHE A 226 -11.70 -12.40 -22.50
N GLU A 227 -10.93 -13.38 -22.95
CA GLU A 227 -10.00 -14.12 -22.09
C GLU A 227 -8.90 -13.21 -21.53
N GLU A 228 -8.42 -12.24 -22.29
CA GLU A 228 -7.46 -11.23 -21.83
C GLU A 228 -8.09 -10.33 -20.75
N MET A 229 -9.31 -9.83 -21.00
CA MET A 229 -10.03 -8.98 -20.06
C MET A 229 -10.33 -9.72 -18.74
N VAL A 230 -10.74 -10.98 -18.80
CA VAL A 230 -11.08 -11.80 -17.63
C VAL A 230 -9.86 -12.00 -16.72
N ARG A 231 -8.67 -12.17 -17.29
CA ARG A 231 -7.44 -12.36 -16.52
C ARG A 231 -7.06 -11.15 -15.67
N THR A 232 -7.46 -9.96 -16.06
CA THR A 232 -6.99 -8.72 -15.45
C THR A 232 -8.10 -7.82 -14.92
N MET A 233 -9.38 -8.11 -15.19
CA MET A 233 -10.48 -7.20 -14.86
C MET A 233 -10.61 -6.87 -13.37
N GLY A 234 -10.14 -7.76 -12.48
CA GLY A 234 -10.09 -7.56 -11.04
C GLY A 234 -8.83 -6.84 -10.55
N GLY A 235 -7.86 -6.56 -11.45
CA GLY A 235 -6.56 -5.99 -11.08
C GLY A 235 -5.66 -7.01 -10.42
N ASP A 236 -4.87 -6.55 -9.44
CA ASP A 236 -3.89 -7.36 -8.70
C ASP A 236 -4.46 -7.93 -7.38
N TYR A 237 -5.76 -7.81 -7.16
CA TYR A 237 -6.42 -8.35 -5.97
C TYR A 237 -7.35 -9.51 -6.33
N GLY A 238 -7.24 -10.58 -5.54
CA GLY A 238 -8.18 -11.69 -5.54
C GLY A 238 -9.44 -11.33 -4.75
N TYR A 239 -10.54 -11.98 -5.11
CA TYR A 239 -11.85 -11.72 -4.52
C TYR A 239 -12.55 -13.02 -4.15
N THR A 240 -13.44 -12.95 -3.15
CA THR A 240 -14.19 -14.11 -2.66
C THR A 240 -14.98 -14.80 -3.75
N LEU A 241 -14.86 -16.11 -3.79
CA LEU A 241 -15.64 -16.99 -4.69
C LEU A 241 -17.04 -17.31 -4.16
N GLY A 242 -17.38 -16.81 -2.93
CA GLY A 242 -18.61 -17.20 -2.26
C GLY A 242 -18.56 -18.64 -1.73
N HIS A 243 -19.71 -19.20 -1.40
CA HIS A 243 -19.80 -20.58 -0.92
C HIS A 243 -20.99 -21.29 -1.57
N ARG A 244 -21.00 -22.62 -1.54
CA ARG A 244 -22.12 -23.42 -2.00
C ARG A 244 -22.92 -23.93 -0.80
N ASP A 245 -24.24 -23.85 -0.93
CA ASP A 245 -25.12 -24.49 0.05
C ASP A 245 -25.12 -26.03 -0.10
N PRO A 246 -25.76 -26.79 0.81
CA PRO A 246 -25.81 -28.24 0.72
C PRO A 246 -26.48 -28.75 -0.56
N MET A 247 -27.23 -27.92 -1.30
CA MET A 247 -27.85 -28.25 -2.59
C MET A 247 -26.92 -27.94 -3.77
N GLY A 248 -25.69 -27.42 -3.51
CA GLY A 248 -24.69 -27.01 -4.52
C GLY A 248 -24.96 -25.66 -5.17
N VAL A 249 -25.94 -24.89 -4.67
CA VAL A 249 -26.25 -23.57 -5.20
C VAL A 249 -25.27 -22.53 -4.63
N LEU A 250 -24.66 -21.75 -5.53
CA LEU A 250 -23.76 -20.68 -5.12
C LEU A 250 -24.51 -19.62 -4.33
N GLN A 251 -24.02 -19.34 -3.14
CA GLN A 251 -24.52 -18.32 -2.26
C GLN A 251 -23.55 -17.14 -2.21
N PRO A 252 -24.05 -15.89 -2.29
CA PRO A 252 -23.22 -14.70 -2.14
C PRO A 252 -22.83 -14.50 -0.69
N ASN A 253 -21.65 -13.94 -0.46
CA ASN A 253 -21.26 -13.50 0.87
C ASN A 253 -22.12 -12.30 1.28
N ARG A 254 -22.77 -12.44 2.44
CA ARG A 254 -23.52 -11.35 3.08
C ARG A 254 -22.58 -10.61 4.03
N ASN A 255 -22.73 -9.31 4.12
CA ASN A 255 -21.98 -8.53 5.11
C ASN A 255 -22.50 -8.82 6.52
N GLN A 256 -21.83 -9.70 7.23
CA GLN A 256 -22.10 -10.04 8.64
C GLN A 256 -21.10 -9.38 9.58
N ARG A 257 -20.14 -8.59 9.03
CA ARG A 257 -19.07 -7.92 9.77
C ARG A 257 -18.18 -8.87 10.56
N ARG A 258 -17.93 -10.06 10.03
CA ARG A 258 -17.05 -11.05 10.66
C ARG A 258 -15.60 -10.59 10.56
N ALA A 259 -14.92 -10.48 11.69
CA ALA A 259 -13.54 -10.00 11.75
C ALA A 259 -12.51 -11.04 11.22
N HIS A 260 -12.90 -12.29 11.10
CA HIS A 260 -12.04 -13.39 10.64
C HIS A 260 -12.32 -13.86 9.21
N HIS A 261 -13.38 -13.35 8.56
CA HIS A 261 -13.79 -13.79 7.23
C HIS A 261 -13.19 -12.88 6.13
N PRO A 262 -12.20 -13.35 5.36
CA PRO A 262 -11.60 -12.57 4.30
C PRO A 262 -12.55 -12.47 3.09
N ILE A 263 -12.62 -11.28 2.48
CA ILE A 263 -13.43 -11.03 1.29
C ILE A 263 -12.59 -10.62 0.09
N MET A 264 -11.36 -10.15 0.34
CA MET A 264 -10.42 -9.76 -0.70
C MET A 264 -9.00 -9.84 -0.14
N ALA A 265 -8.03 -10.21 -0.98
CA ALA A 265 -6.62 -10.22 -0.64
C ALA A 265 -5.78 -9.92 -1.88
N ASP A 266 -4.45 -9.81 -1.72
CA ASP A 266 -3.54 -9.88 -2.86
C ASP A 266 -3.87 -11.14 -3.68
N ALA A 267 -3.91 -11.03 -5.02
CA ALA A 267 -4.26 -12.17 -5.88
C ALA A 267 -3.27 -13.32 -5.69
N PRO A 268 -3.75 -14.59 -5.66
CA PRO A 268 -2.86 -15.73 -5.56
C PRO A 268 -1.91 -15.82 -6.77
N ASP A 269 -0.76 -16.43 -6.57
CA ASP A 269 0.17 -16.78 -7.63
C ASP A 269 -0.33 -18.03 -8.40
N HIS A 270 0.44 -18.48 -9.37
CA HIS A 270 0.13 -19.67 -10.18
C HIS A 270 0.11 -20.99 -9.40
N THR A 271 0.53 -21.00 -8.12
CA THR A 271 0.48 -22.19 -7.25
C THR A 271 -0.75 -22.20 -6.36
N ASP A 272 -1.47 -21.09 -6.26
CA ASP A 272 -2.60 -20.86 -5.34
C ASP A 272 -2.23 -21.11 -3.86
N GLU A 273 -0.95 -20.89 -3.52
CA GLU A 273 -0.45 -21.06 -2.16
C GLU A 273 -0.07 -19.73 -1.50
N ARG A 274 0.24 -18.73 -2.32
CA ARG A 274 0.67 -17.39 -1.86
C ARG A 274 0.41 -16.35 -2.95
N SER A 275 0.82 -15.12 -2.71
CA SER A 275 0.86 -14.05 -3.71
C SER A 275 2.29 -13.56 -3.93
N ASP A 276 2.64 -13.26 -5.16
CA ASP A 276 3.93 -12.67 -5.55
C ASP A 276 3.87 -11.13 -5.64
N ASN A 277 2.76 -10.51 -5.24
CA ASN A 277 2.57 -9.06 -5.33
C ASN A 277 3.53 -8.25 -4.44
N HIS A 278 4.10 -8.89 -3.41
CA HIS A 278 5.04 -8.27 -2.48
C HIS A 278 6.30 -9.13 -2.30
N PRO A 279 7.52 -8.52 -2.38
CA PRO A 279 8.78 -9.27 -2.40
C PRO A 279 9.06 -10.08 -1.12
N GLU A 280 8.46 -9.72 0.01
CA GLU A 280 8.64 -10.41 1.30
C GLU A 280 7.59 -11.50 1.55
N GLY A 281 6.76 -11.81 0.56
CA GLY A 281 5.63 -12.74 0.72
C GLY A 281 4.59 -12.26 1.72
N ILE A 282 4.52 -10.94 1.95
CA ILE A 282 3.50 -10.31 2.78
C ILE A 282 2.22 -10.24 1.97
N HIS A 283 1.09 -10.48 2.62
CA HIS A 283 -0.23 -10.37 2.03
C HIS A 283 -1.04 -9.30 2.72
N HIS A 284 -1.78 -8.52 1.94
CA HIS A 284 -2.80 -7.61 2.47
C HIS A 284 -4.15 -8.28 2.31
N VAL A 285 -4.90 -8.36 3.40
CA VAL A 285 -6.18 -9.03 3.46
C VAL A 285 -7.23 -8.08 3.97
N LEU A 286 -8.32 -7.96 3.22
CA LEU A 286 -9.51 -7.22 3.62
C LEU A 286 -10.53 -8.20 4.18
N TYR A 287 -10.97 -7.97 5.40
CA TYR A 287 -11.99 -8.75 6.08
C TYR A 287 -13.39 -8.13 5.95
N GLU A 288 -14.38 -8.92 6.24
CA GLU A 288 -15.80 -8.54 6.11
C GLU A 288 -16.20 -7.35 7.00
N ASP A 289 -15.51 -7.14 8.13
CA ASP A 289 -15.68 -5.99 9.01
C ASP A 289 -15.07 -4.67 8.45
N GLY A 290 -14.41 -4.75 7.29
CA GLY A 290 -13.76 -3.62 6.63
C GLY A 290 -12.31 -3.41 7.06
N ARG A 291 -11.78 -4.22 7.97
CA ARG A 291 -10.39 -4.15 8.42
C ARG A 291 -9.46 -4.70 7.35
N VAL A 292 -8.39 -3.95 7.06
CA VAL A 292 -7.27 -4.43 6.25
C VAL A 292 -6.14 -4.86 7.19
N GLN A 293 -5.64 -6.05 7.01
CA GLN A 293 -4.54 -6.60 7.79
C GLN A 293 -3.41 -7.05 6.88
N ARG A 294 -2.20 -6.79 7.32
CA ARG A 294 -0.96 -7.31 6.76
C ARG A 294 -0.65 -8.64 7.43
N ILE A 295 -0.53 -9.72 6.67
CA ILE A 295 -0.22 -11.05 7.18
C ILE A 295 1.03 -11.61 6.47
N LEU A 296 1.74 -12.48 7.18
CA LEU A 296 2.85 -13.27 6.63
C LEU A 296 2.29 -14.53 5.97
N PRO A 297 3.08 -15.23 5.12
CA PRO A 297 2.64 -16.46 4.45
C PRO A 297 2.03 -17.50 5.40
N ASP A 298 2.60 -17.67 6.59
CA ASP A 298 2.07 -18.59 7.61
C ASP A 298 0.67 -18.19 8.09
N GLY A 299 0.27 -16.93 7.96
CA GLY A 299 -1.05 -16.42 8.31
C GLY A 299 -2.13 -16.67 7.26
N LEU A 300 -1.78 -17.24 6.10
CA LEU A 300 -2.75 -17.65 5.07
C LEU A 300 -3.58 -18.87 5.50
N HIS A 301 -3.10 -19.60 6.51
CA HIS A 301 -3.81 -20.71 7.11
C HIS A 301 -4.53 -20.27 8.39
N HIS A 302 -5.77 -20.65 8.54
CA HIS A 302 -6.52 -20.53 9.78
C HIS A 302 -6.97 -21.93 10.23
N GLY A 303 -6.20 -22.55 11.13
CA GLY A 303 -6.37 -23.96 11.44
C GLY A 303 -6.00 -24.84 10.23
N ASP A 304 -6.95 -25.65 9.78
CA ASP A 304 -6.80 -26.50 8.58
C ASP A 304 -7.29 -25.80 7.30
N ASP A 305 -7.75 -24.55 7.40
CA ASP A 305 -8.31 -23.79 6.28
C ASP A 305 -7.26 -22.89 5.64
N HIS A 306 -7.24 -22.82 4.31
CA HIS A 306 -6.32 -22.01 3.52
C HIS A 306 -7.08 -20.96 2.73
N MET A 307 -6.69 -19.69 2.84
CA MET A 307 -7.39 -18.55 2.24
C MET A 307 -7.68 -18.69 0.73
N TYR A 308 -6.82 -19.36 -0.02
CA TYR A 308 -6.97 -19.53 -1.47
C TYR A 308 -7.56 -20.88 -1.87
N ARG A 309 -7.90 -21.75 -0.93
CA ARG A 309 -8.42 -23.09 -1.20
C ARG A 309 -9.58 -23.41 -0.25
N ASN A 310 -10.61 -24.04 -0.76
CA ASN A 310 -11.70 -24.50 0.09
C ASN A 310 -11.30 -25.72 0.95
N HIS A 311 -12.18 -26.15 1.85
CA HIS A 311 -11.95 -27.29 2.73
C HIS A 311 -11.67 -28.62 1.99
N GLU A 312 -11.86 -28.69 0.67
CA GLU A 312 -11.42 -29.81 -0.18
C GLU A 312 -10.04 -29.56 -0.82
N GLY A 313 -9.37 -28.45 -0.51
CA GLY A 313 -8.08 -28.08 -1.10
C GLY A 313 -8.17 -27.59 -2.56
N LYS A 314 -9.33 -27.14 -3.03
CA LYS A 314 -9.57 -26.66 -4.39
C LYS A 314 -9.77 -25.16 -4.44
N VAL A 315 -9.33 -24.54 -5.54
CA VAL A 315 -9.70 -23.16 -5.89
C VAL A 315 -11.09 -23.17 -6.48
N ALA A 316 -12.08 -23.02 -5.63
CA ALA A 316 -13.51 -23.02 -5.98
C ALA A 316 -14.30 -22.41 -4.81
N ALA A 317 -15.58 -22.15 -5.00
CA ALA A 317 -16.45 -21.69 -3.92
C ALA A 317 -16.34 -22.56 -2.66
N GLY A 318 -16.40 -21.92 -1.51
CA GLY A 318 -16.38 -22.58 -0.20
C GLY A 318 -17.50 -23.61 -0.05
N LYS A 319 -17.34 -24.52 0.89
CA LYS A 319 -18.30 -25.60 1.20
C LYS A 319 -19.43 -25.15 2.11
N ASP A 320 -19.20 -24.09 2.87
CA ASP A 320 -20.19 -23.47 3.75
C ASP A 320 -19.86 -21.97 3.91
N SER A 321 -20.63 -21.28 4.72
CA SER A 321 -20.52 -19.82 4.91
C SER A 321 -19.25 -19.39 5.67
N GLU A 322 -18.52 -20.28 6.31
CA GLU A 322 -17.28 -20.01 7.03
C GLU A 322 -16.04 -20.35 6.18
N ASP A 323 -16.19 -21.16 5.13
CA ASP A 323 -15.14 -21.54 4.19
C ASP A 323 -14.93 -20.42 3.17
N ALA A 324 -14.03 -19.49 3.49
CA ALA A 324 -13.74 -18.31 2.68
C ALA A 324 -12.63 -18.59 1.68
N VAL A 325 -12.92 -18.55 0.40
CA VAL A 325 -11.94 -18.74 -0.67
C VAL A 325 -11.77 -17.47 -1.48
N ILE A 326 -10.54 -16.99 -1.57
CA ILE A 326 -10.14 -15.86 -2.43
C ILE A 326 -9.56 -16.41 -3.72
N GLY A 327 -10.22 -16.16 -4.85
CA GLY A 327 -9.74 -16.54 -6.17
C GLY A 327 -9.17 -15.36 -6.95
N ASP A 328 -8.32 -15.65 -7.92
CA ASP A 328 -7.81 -14.64 -8.87
C ASP A 328 -8.94 -14.17 -9.81
N SER A 329 -8.67 -13.11 -10.57
CA SER A 329 -9.62 -12.46 -11.48
C SER A 329 -10.36 -13.44 -12.38
N HIS A 330 -9.70 -14.48 -12.85
CA HIS A 330 -10.23 -15.48 -13.79
C HIS A 330 -10.87 -16.72 -13.14
N ASP A 331 -10.75 -16.88 -11.82
CA ASP A 331 -11.26 -18.05 -11.13
C ASP A 331 -12.77 -18.09 -11.08
N GLN A 332 -13.30 -19.32 -11.10
CA GLN A 332 -14.73 -19.59 -11.06
C GLN A 332 -15.16 -20.08 -9.66
N PRO A 333 -16.32 -19.66 -9.19
CA PRO A 333 -16.91 -20.18 -7.95
C PRO A 333 -17.12 -21.68 -7.95
#